data_8008778ff416170ae7a5e65344d74ff9
#
_entry.id   8008778ff416170ae7a5e65344d74ff9
#
_cell.length_a   1.000
_cell.length_b   1.000
_cell.length_c   1.000
_cell.angle_alpha   90.00
_cell.angle_beta   90.00
_cell.angle_gamma   90.00
#
_symmetry.space_group_name_H-M   'P 1'
#
loop_
_entity.id
_entity.type
_entity.pdbx_description
1 polymer ?
#
loop_
_entity_poly.entity_id
_entity_poly.type
_entity_poly.pdbx_seq_one_letter_code
_entity_poly.pdbx_strand_id
1 'polypeptide(L)'
;LAIKGLGQFQKYKQIASFRRLIEGWHVSDFRIESARSTNDAGYAEHLSATGDNLALVSQFMHEHYPDRFQQVLEKMAQRVPGIKSVEAKETADGRIVLRFQNEEFKDPFISRYVSDGTLKMFAYLILLYDPTPHPLLCIEEPENQLHPDLLLELGEEFRAYASNGGQVFISTHSPDFVNGVQLEELFWLCQRNNGFSKVVRASDDP
;
A
#
# COMPACT_ATOMS: atom_id res chain seq x y z
N LEU A 1 -14.83 11.58 19.08
CA LEU A 1 -16.01 11.04 19.80
C LEU A 1 -17.31 11.59 19.23
N ALA A 2 -17.50 12.92 19.07
CA ALA A 2 -18.74 13.52 18.54
C ALA A 2 -19.03 13.08 17.08
N ILE A 3 -18.04 13.06 16.20
CA ILE A 3 -18.17 12.63 14.81
C ILE A 3 -18.61 11.16 14.74
N LYS A 4 -18.04 10.29 15.56
CA LYS A 4 -18.41 8.87 15.60
C LYS A 4 -19.85 8.67 16.09
N GLY A 5 -20.28 9.43 17.09
CA GLY A 5 -21.64 9.35 17.64
C GLY A 5 -22.69 9.94 16.70
N LEU A 6 -22.50 11.19 16.26
CA LEU A 6 -23.48 11.90 15.42
C LEU A 6 -23.54 11.38 13.99
N GLY A 7 -22.42 10.86 13.46
CA GLY A 7 -22.36 10.29 12.11
C GLY A 7 -23.22 9.04 11.90
N GLN A 8 -23.74 8.42 12.96
CA GLN A 8 -24.66 7.27 12.87
C GLN A 8 -26.09 7.69 12.49
N PHE A 9 -26.45 8.96 12.65
CA PHE A 9 -27.80 9.43 12.41
C PHE A 9 -27.95 10.02 11.00
N GLN A 10 -28.85 9.48 10.20
CA GLN A 10 -29.17 9.97 8.85
C GLN A 10 -29.56 11.47 8.81
N LYS A 11 -30.05 12.01 9.93
CA LYS A 11 -30.42 13.42 10.08
C LYS A 11 -29.22 14.37 9.84
N TYR A 12 -27.99 13.91 10.10
CA TYR A 12 -26.75 14.71 10.00
C TYR A 12 -25.91 14.27 8.81
N LYS A 13 -26.44 14.45 7.60
CA LYS A 13 -25.81 13.96 6.34
C LYS A 13 -24.35 14.45 6.17
N GLN A 14 -24.06 15.71 6.49
CA GLN A 14 -22.72 16.28 6.37
C GLN A 14 -21.74 15.61 7.35
N ILE A 15 -22.17 15.37 8.59
CA ILE A 15 -21.35 14.69 9.60
C ILE A 15 -21.15 13.23 9.20
N ALA A 16 -22.17 12.57 8.68
CA ALA A 16 -22.08 11.19 8.20
C ALA A 16 -21.13 11.07 6.98
N SER A 17 -21.14 12.05 6.07
CA SER A 17 -20.22 12.09 4.93
C SER A 17 -18.78 12.34 5.37
N PHE A 18 -18.56 13.29 6.28
CA PHE A 18 -17.23 13.57 6.85
C PHE A 18 -16.70 12.39 7.66
N ARG A 19 -17.55 11.71 8.41
CA ARG A 19 -17.19 10.48 9.11
C ARG A 19 -16.71 9.41 8.12
N ARG A 20 -17.46 9.13 7.04
CA ARG A 20 -17.08 8.15 6.02
C ARG A 20 -15.74 8.48 5.36
N LEU A 21 -15.50 9.76 5.09
CA LEU A 21 -14.21 10.20 4.57
C LEU A 21 -13.07 9.84 5.52
N ILE A 22 -13.21 10.17 6.82
CA ILE A 22 -12.14 9.89 7.81
C ILE A 22 -11.99 8.38 8.06
N GLU A 23 -13.10 7.64 8.15
CA GLU A 23 -13.06 6.18 8.34
C GLU A 23 -12.47 5.44 7.13
N GLY A 24 -12.52 6.06 5.94
CA GLY A 24 -11.89 5.55 4.73
C GLY A 24 -10.38 5.84 4.63
N TRP A 25 -9.78 6.62 5.54
CA TRP A 25 -8.34 6.86 5.53
C TRP A 25 -7.57 5.59 5.89
N HIS A 26 -6.51 5.35 5.16
CA HIS A 26 -5.61 4.25 5.43
C HIS A 26 -4.22 4.78 5.78
N VAL A 27 -3.68 4.33 6.90
CA VAL A 27 -2.30 4.60 7.31
C VAL A 27 -1.53 3.29 7.17
N SER A 28 -0.49 3.29 6.35
CA SER A 28 0.33 2.11 6.07
C SER A 28 1.69 2.24 6.76
N ASP A 29 1.98 1.26 7.62
CA ASP A 29 3.29 0.97 8.23
C ASP A 29 3.59 -0.51 7.96
N PHE A 30 3.89 -0.85 6.69
CA PHE A 30 4.10 -2.23 6.31
C PHE A 30 5.33 -2.83 6.97
N ARG A 31 5.09 -3.91 7.71
CA ARG A 31 6.12 -4.72 8.37
C ARG A 31 6.28 -6.02 7.59
N ILE A 32 7.46 -6.21 7.02
CA ILE A 32 7.72 -7.39 6.17
C ILE A 32 7.55 -8.70 6.94
N GLU A 33 7.95 -8.73 8.21
CA GLU A 33 7.76 -9.89 9.08
C GLU A 33 6.27 -10.24 9.23
N SER A 34 5.40 -9.23 9.34
CA SER A 34 3.95 -9.42 9.40
C SER A 34 3.39 -9.90 8.07
N ALA A 35 3.81 -9.28 6.96
CA ALA A 35 3.38 -9.66 5.61
C ALA A 35 3.83 -11.07 5.19
N ARG A 36 4.90 -11.59 5.81
CA ARG A 36 5.38 -12.98 5.61
C ARG A 36 4.58 -14.01 6.40
N SER A 37 3.75 -13.58 7.34
CA SER A 37 2.98 -14.48 8.18
C SER A 37 2.00 -15.31 7.34
N THR A 38 1.73 -16.51 7.82
CA THR A 38 0.64 -17.33 7.29
C THR A 38 -0.60 -17.03 8.10
N ASN A 39 -1.72 -16.84 7.42
CA ASN A 39 -3.01 -16.60 8.06
C ASN A 39 -3.81 -17.90 8.13
N ASP A 40 -4.54 -18.12 9.21
CA ASP A 40 -5.61 -19.10 9.21
C ASP A 40 -6.63 -18.72 8.11
N ALA A 41 -7.28 -19.73 7.48
CA ALA A 41 -8.28 -19.47 6.48
C ALA A 41 -9.35 -18.50 7.02
N GLY A 42 -9.63 -17.46 6.28
CA GLY A 42 -10.49 -16.37 6.71
C GLY A 42 -10.81 -15.41 5.58
N TYR A 43 -11.42 -14.29 5.92
CA TYR A 43 -11.88 -13.28 4.99
C TYR A 43 -11.30 -11.90 5.32
N ALA A 44 -10.73 -11.23 4.34
CA ALA A 44 -10.26 -9.86 4.47
C ALA A 44 -10.43 -9.11 3.15
N GLU A 45 -11.22 -8.04 3.15
CA GLU A 45 -11.47 -7.20 1.96
C GLU A 45 -10.34 -6.19 1.73
N HIS A 46 -9.82 -5.61 2.81
CA HIS A 46 -8.84 -4.54 2.77
C HIS A 46 -7.55 -4.92 3.49
N LEU A 47 -6.44 -4.39 2.97
CA LEU A 47 -5.14 -4.60 3.58
C LEU A 47 -5.05 -3.88 4.93
N SER A 48 -4.52 -4.57 5.94
CA SER A 48 -4.26 -3.97 7.25
C SER A 48 -3.09 -2.98 7.19
N ALA A 49 -3.00 -2.09 8.17
CA ALA A 49 -1.93 -1.11 8.25
C ALA A 49 -0.53 -1.75 8.25
N THR A 50 -0.37 -2.95 8.82
CA THR A 50 0.90 -3.68 8.93
C THR A 50 1.12 -4.70 7.81
N GLY A 51 0.11 -4.97 6.99
CA GLY A 51 0.17 -5.96 5.91
C GLY A 51 0.08 -7.42 6.36
N ASP A 52 -0.24 -7.69 7.62
CA ASP A 52 -0.29 -9.05 8.20
C ASP A 52 -1.37 -9.95 7.58
N ASN A 53 -2.37 -9.39 6.91
CA ASN A 53 -3.43 -10.10 6.21
C ASN A 53 -3.25 -10.15 4.68
N LEU A 54 -2.05 -9.89 4.18
CA LEU A 54 -1.77 -9.77 2.74
C LEU A 54 -2.23 -11.01 1.94
N ALA A 55 -2.03 -12.21 2.49
CA ALA A 55 -2.45 -13.45 1.83
C ALA A 55 -3.97 -13.57 1.70
N LEU A 56 -4.73 -13.17 2.73
CA LEU A 56 -6.19 -13.20 2.72
C LEU A 56 -6.76 -12.19 1.71
N VAL A 57 -6.25 -10.95 1.70
CA VAL A 57 -6.70 -9.93 0.75
C VAL A 57 -6.36 -10.33 -0.68
N SER A 58 -5.20 -10.93 -0.92
CA SER A 58 -4.82 -11.45 -2.23
C SER A 58 -5.77 -12.54 -2.71
N GLN A 59 -6.16 -13.46 -1.83
CA GLN A 59 -7.17 -14.48 -2.14
C GLN A 59 -8.52 -13.85 -2.45
N PHE A 60 -8.98 -12.93 -1.61
CA PHE A 60 -10.24 -12.23 -1.80
C PHE A 60 -10.29 -11.48 -3.14
N MET A 61 -9.23 -10.74 -3.48
CA MET A 61 -9.15 -10.06 -4.77
C MET A 61 -9.15 -11.04 -5.94
N HIS A 62 -8.43 -12.15 -5.84
CA HIS A 62 -8.41 -13.17 -6.88
C HIS A 62 -9.79 -13.78 -7.10
N GLU A 63 -10.56 -14.07 -6.04
CA GLU A 63 -11.86 -14.73 -6.11
C GLU A 63 -12.99 -13.79 -6.55
N HIS A 64 -12.98 -12.52 -6.08
CA HIS A 64 -14.11 -11.59 -6.26
C HIS A 64 -13.84 -10.48 -7.27
N TYR A 65 -12.56 -10.16 -7.52
CA TYR A 65 -12.13 -9.07 -8.41
C TYR A 65 -10.96 -9.50 -9.30
N PRO A 66 -11.13 -10.59 -10.10
CA PRO A 66 -10.03 -11.20 -10.87
C PRO A 66 -9.34 -10.21 -11.82
N ASP A 67 -10.09 -9.29 -12.44
CA ASP A 67 -9.53 -8.27 -13.34
C ASP A 67 -8.60 -7.29 -12.58
N ARG A 68 -8.96 -6.90 -11.37
CA ARG A 68 -8.11 -6.06 -10.51
C ARG A 68 -6.88 -6.81 -10.04
N PHE A 69 -7.03 -8.06 -9.64
CA PHE A 69 -5.90 -8.89 -9.25
C PHE A 69 -4.95 -9.14 -10.44
N GLN A 70 -5.49 -9.34 -11.64
CA GLN A 70 -4.67 -9.47 -12.84
C GLN A 70 -3.86 -8.21 -13.12
N GLN A 71 -4.41 -7.00 -12.93
CA GLN A 71 -3.66 -5.74 -13.01
C GLN A 71 -2.50 -5.69 -12.01
N VAL A 72 -2.70 -6.15 -10.77
CA VAL A 72 -1.62 -6.28 -9.78
C VAL A 72 -0.52 -7.20 -10.29
N LEU A 73 -0.86 -8.35 -10.85
CA LEU A 73 0.11 -9.31 -11.38
C LEU A 73 0.90 -8.74 -12.57
N GLU A 74 0.24 -8.03 -13.48
CA GLU A 74 0.87 -7.36 -14.61
C GLU A 74 1.85 -6.28 -14.14
N LYS A 75 1.46 -5.49 -13.14
CA LYS A 75 2.35 -4.50 -12.52
C LYS A 75 3.53 -5.16 -11.79
N MET A 76 3.30 -6.24 -11.08
CA MET A 76 4.40 -7.02 -10.47
C MET A 76 5.41 -7.49 -11.51
N ALA A 77 4.94 -8.08 -12.61
CA ALA A 77 5.82 -8.57 -13.67
C ALA A 77 6.60 -7.44 -14.37
N GLN A 78 5.99 -6.24 -14.48
CA GLN A 78 6.65 -5.07 -15.05
C GLN A 78 7.70 -4.44 -14.12
N ARG A 79 7.40 -4.37 -12.80
CA ARG A 79 8.19 -3.64 -11.82
C ARG A 79 9.25 -4.50 -11.12
N VAL A 80 9.01 -5.81 -11.00
CA VAL A 80 9.92 -6.74 -10.30
C VAL A 80 10.42 -7.80 -11.26
N PRO A 81 11.65 -7.67 -11.78
CA PRO A 81 12.21 -8.62 -12.74
C PRO A 81 12.17 -10.06 -12.23
N GLY A 82 11.80 -10.98 -13.13
CA GLY A 82 11.77 -12.41 -12.84
C GLY A 82 10.53 -12.92 -12.12
N ILE A 83 9.61 -12.07 -11.67
CA ILE A 83 8.33 -12.51 -11.11
C ILE A 83 7.30 -12.68 -12.23
N LYS A 84 6.83 -13.92 -12.41
CA LYS A 84 5.83 -14.28 -13.42
C LYS A 84 4.40 -14.20 -12.90
N SER A 85 4.15 -14.69 -11.69
CA SER A 85 2.83 -14.67 -11.06
C SER A 85 2.92 -14.78 -9.54
N VAL A 86 1.85 -14.37 -8.88
CA VAL A 86 1.64 -14.55 -7.44
C VAL A 86 0.29 -15.19 -7.23
N GLU A 87 0.19 -16.17 -6.35
CA GLU A 87 -1.05 -16.81 -5.97
C GLU A 87 -1.18 -16.93 -4.44
N ALA A 88 -2.39 -16.80 -3.92
CA ALA A 88 -2.72 -17.20 -2.57
C ALA A 88 -3.24 -18.64 -2.60
N LYS A 89 -2.68 -19.51 -1.77
CA LYS A 89 -3.04 -20.93 -1.75
C LYS A 89 -3.25 -21.44 -0.35
N GLU A 90 -4.34 -22.18 -0.16
CA GLU A 90 -4.60 -22.91 1.07
C GLU A 90 -3.69 -24.13 1.17
N THR A 91 -3.08 -24.30 2.33
CA THR A 91 -2.26 -25.45 2.69
C THR A 91 -3.10 -26.54 3.33
N ALA A 92 -2.55 -27.73 3.45
CA ALA A 92 -3.27 -28.90 4.01
C ALA A 92 -3.69 -28.72 5.49
N ASP A 93 -3.04 -27.82 6.21
CA ASP A 93 -3.38 -27.44 7.59
C ASP A 93 -4.34 -26.24 7.69
N GLY A 94 -4.98 -25.84 6.58
CA GLY A 94 -6.00 -24.78 6.55
C GLY A 94 -5.45 -23.37 6.66
N ARG A 95 -4.20 -23.11 6.25
CA ARG A 95 -3.59 -21.79 6.23
C ARG A 95 -3.47 -21.25 4.81
N ILE A 96 -3.60 -19.96 4.67
CA ILE A 96 -3.38 -19.26 3.40
C ILE A 96 -1.93 -18.77 3.35
N VAL A 97 -1.22 -19.14 2.28
CA VAL A 97 0.15 -18.71 1.99
C VAL A 97 0.26 -18.08 0.62
N LEU A 98 1.09 -17.05 0.49
CA LEU A 98 1.45 -16.49 -0.81
C LEU A 98 2.58 -17.29 -1.44
N ARG A 99 2.41 -17.59 -2.74
CA ARG A 99 3.38 -18.29 -3.57
C ARG A 99 3.74 -17.42 -4.77
N PHE A 100 5.02 -17.24 -4.99
CA PHE A 100 5.58 -16.41 -6.06
C PHE A 100 6.25 -17.33 -7.08
N GLN A 101 5.77 -17.31 -8.31
CA GLN A 101 6.38 -18.01 -9.42
C GLN A 101 7.44 -17.11 -10.07
N ASN A 102 8.67 -17.57 -10.07
CA ASN A 102 9.75 -16.93 -10.81
C ASN A 102 9.89 -17.60 -12.20
N GLU A 103 10.34 -16.83 -13.19
CA GLU A 103 10.50 -17.32 -14.57
C GLU A 103 11.55 -18.42 -14.70
N GLU A 104 12.61 -18.35 -13.89
CA GLU A 104 13.75 -19.26 -13.96
C GLU A 104 13.54 -20.58 -13.20
N PHE A 105 12.57 -20.62 -12.29
CA PHE A 105 12.37 -21.77 -11.40
C PHE A 105 11.07 -22.52 -11.72
N LYS A 106 11.15 -23.83 -11.67
CA LYS A 106 10.00 -24.71 -11.94
C LYS A 106 8.94 -24.62 -10.85
N ASP A 107 9.37 -24.55 -9.60
CA ASP A 107 8.48 -24.53 -8.44
C ASP A 107 8.38 -23.13 -7.85
N PRO A 108 7.19 -22.68 -7.41
CA PRO A 108 7.00 -21.36 -6.81
C PRO A 108 7.60 -21.30 -5.41
N PHE A 109 8.09 -20.12 -5.03
CA PHE A 109 8.56 -19.83 -3.68
C PHE A 109 7.39 -19.33 -2.81
N ILE A 110 7.34 -19.78 -1.57
CA ILE A 110 6.44 -19.15 -0.58
C ILE A 110 7.00 -17.80 -0.14
N SER A 111 6.13 -16.89 0.34
CA SER A 111 6.48 -15.52 0.77
C SER A 111 7.70 -15.45 1.69
N ARG A 112 7.94 -16.50 2.49
CA ARG A 112 9.09 -16.60 3.41
C ARG A 112 10.46 -16.53 2.69
N TYR A 113 10.55 -16.98 1.44
CA TYR A 113 11.80 -17.06 0.69
C TYR A 113 11.93 -16.00 -0.41
N VAL A 114 10.97 -15.10 -0.49
CA VAL A 114 10.97 -13.97 -1.44
C VAL A 114 11.69 -12.78 -0.80
N SER A 115 12.35 -11.94 -1.61
CA SER A 115 13.03 -10.75 -1.09
C SER A 115 12.03 -9.79 -0.42
N ASP A 116 12.51 -9.01 0.55
CA ASP A 116 11.70 -8.03 1.27
C ASP A 116 11.11 -7.00 0.31
N GLY A 117 11.91 -6.50 -0.62
CA GLY A 117 11.47 -5.53 -1.62
C GLY A 117 10.38 -6.07 -2.54
N THR A 118 10.49 -7.33 -2.98
CA THR A 118 9.47 -7.99 -3.80
C THR A 118 8.15 -8.10 -3.04
N LEU A 119 8.19 -8.54 -1.79
CA LEU A 119 6.99 -8.69 -0.97
C LEU A 119 6.35 -7.33 -0.65
N LYS A 120 7.18 -6.32 -0.37
CA LYS A 120 6.72 -4.95 -0.08
C LYS A 120 6.09 -4.30 -1.31
N MET A 121 6.70 -4.44 -2.49
CA MET A 121 6.10 -3.97 -3.74
C MET A 121 4.75 -4.63 -3.99
N PHE A 122 4.65 -5.93 -3.80
CA PHE A 122 3.37 -6.64 -3.94
C PHE A 122 2.31 -6.13 -2.96
N ALA A 123 2.66 -5.89 -1.69
CA ALA A 123 1.74 -5.34 -0.70
C ALA A 123 1.25 -3.93 -1.09
N TYR A 124 2.13 -3.06 -1.60
CA TYR A 124 1.71 -1.75 -2.10
C TYR A 124 0.80 -1.86 -3.32
N LEU A 125 1.08 -2.76 -4.26
CA LEU A 125 0.20 -2.96 -5.42
C LEU A 125 -1.19 -3.48 -5.00
N ILE A 126 -1.27 -4.41 -4.05
CA ILE A 126 -2.55 -4.84 -3.46
C ILE A 126 -3.31 -3.66 -2.86
N LEU A 127 -2.63 -2.77 -2.12
CA LEU A 127 -3.24 -1.57 -1.53
C LEU A 127 -3.73 -0.59 -2.59
N LEU A 128 -2.91 -0.30 -3.61
CA LEU A 128 -3.19 0.71 -4.63
C LEU A 128 -4.26 0.26 -5.63
N TYR A 129 -4.39 -1.04 -5.84
CA TYR A 129 -5.39 -1.64 -6.74
C TYR A 129 -6.59 -2.20 -6.00
N ASP A 130 -6.78 -1.82 -4.73
CA ASP A 130 -7.97 -2.19 -3.94
C ASP A 130 -9.25 -1.86 -4.73
N PRO A 131 -10.20 -2.80 -4.86
CA PRO A 131 -11.46 -2.57 -5.58
C PRO A 131 -12.31 -1.41 -5.05
N THR A 132 -12.17 -1.13 -3.76
CA THR A 132 -12.77 0.02 -3.07
C THR A 132 -11.69 0.94 -2.52
N PRO A 133 -11.11 1.80 -3.39
CA PRO A 133 -9.91 2.56 -3.04
C PRO A 133 -10.15 3.51 -1.88
N HIS A 134 -9.16 3.65 -1.03
CA HIS A 134 -9.18 4.59 0.08
C HIS A 134 -9.14 6.04 -0.42
N PRO A 135 -9.95 6.96 0.12
CA PRO A 135 -9.92 8.37 -0.28
C PRO A 135 -8.59 9.06 0.07
N LEU A 136 -7.89 8.55 1.09
CA LEU A 136 -6.59 9.04 1.52
C LEU A 136 -5.72 7.88 1.98
N LEU A 137 -4.51 7.82 1.42
CA LEU A 137 -3.42 6.95 1.87
C LEU A 137 -2.35 7.80 2.57
N CYS A 138 -1.94 7.39 3.77
CA CYS A 138 -0.79 7.91 4.48
C CYS A 138 0.26 6.80 4.57
N ILE A 139 1.39 6.98 3.90
CA ILE A 139 2.46 5.99 3.79
C ILE A 139 3.68 6.51 4.55
N GLU A 140 4.17 5.71 5.49
CA GLU A 140 5.37 6.04 6.26
C GLU A 140 6.58 5.30 5.70
N GLU A 141 7.61 6.07 5.34
CA GLU A 141 8.93 5.60 4.89
C GLU A 141 8.86 4.40 3.92
N PRO A 142 8.27 4.55 2.72
CA PRO A 142 8.14 3.46 1.76
C PRO A 142 9.48 2.88 1.32
N GLU A 143 10.57 3.65 1.44
CA GLU A 143 11.94 3.25 1.12
C GLU A 143 12.47 2.12 1.99
N ASN A 144 11.98 1.95 3.20
CA ASN A 144 12.48 0.90 4.08
C ASN A 144 12.37 -0.48 3.42
N GLN A 145 13.50 -1.16 3.25
CA GLN A 145 13.61 -2.50 2.64
C GLN A 145 13.25 -2.56 1.14
N LEU A 146 13.11 -1.41 0.45
CA LEU A 146 12.97 -1.36 -1.01
C LEU A 146 14.31 -1.01 -1.67
N HIS A 147 14.57 -1.64 -2.84
CA HIS A 147 15.69 -1.22 -3.69
C HIS A 147 15.40 0.18 -4.28
N PRO A 148 16.41 1.06 -4.44
CA PRO A 148 16.21 2.41 -5.02
C PRO A 148 15.43 2.41 -6.34
N ASP A 149 15.72 1.48 -7.25
CA ASP A 149 14.99 1.38 -8.53
C ASP A 149 13.49 1.13 -8.33
N LEU A 150 13.12 0.32 -7.33
CA LEU A 150 11.71 0.05 -7.00
C LEU A 150 11.01 1.26 -6.36
N LEU A 151 11.77 2.18 -5.75
CA LEU A 151 11.20 3.40 -5.17
C LEU A 151 10.66 4.34 -6.24
N LEU A 152 11.40 4.52 -7.35
CA LEU A 152 10.95 5.33 -8.48
C LEU A 152 9.68 4.74 -9.09
N GLU A 153 9.67 3.44 -9.29
CA GLU A 153 8.52 2.69 -9.81
C GLU A 153 7.28 2.82 -8.90
N LEU A 154 7.51 2.72 -7.59
CA LEU A 154 6.44 2.88 -6.60
C LEU A 154 5.91 4.32 -6.57
N GLY A 155 6.79 5.33 -6.73
CA GLY A 155 6.40 6.73 -6.86
C GLY A 155 5.46 6.98 -8.03
N GLU A 156 5.68 6.33 -9.18
CA GLU A 156 4.76 6.38 -10.33
C GLU A 156 3.39 5.76 -10.00
N GLU A 157 3.35 4.63 -9.30
CA GLU A 157 2.09 4.00 -8.91
C GLU A 157 1.30 4.88 -7.91
N PHE A 158 1.97 5.53 -6.94
CA PHE A 158 1.34 6.49 -6.04
C PHE A 158 0.76 7.70 -6.81
N ARG A 159 1.49 8.22 -7.79
CA ARG A 159 1.02 9.32 -8.65
C ARG A 159 -0.19 8.89 -9.49
N ALA A 160 -0.15 7.71 -10.06
CA ALA A 160 -1.28 7.14 -10.81
C ALA A 160 -2.52 7.00 -9.91
N TYR A 161 -2.36 6.53 -8.68
CA TYR A 161 -3.45 6.45 -7.70
C TYR A 161 -4.05 7.83 -7.41
N ALA A 162 -3.21 8.83 -7.14
CA ALA A 162 -3.67 10.20 -6.88
C ALA A 162 -4.40 10.81 -8.09
N SER A 163 -3.93 10.54 -9.31
CA SER A 163 -4.56 11.01 -10.54
C SER A 163 -5.93 10.37 -10.80
N ASN A 164 -6.21 9.22 -10.23
CA ASN A 164 -7.49 8.52 -10.31
C ASN A 164 -8.49 8.90 -9.19
N GLY A 165 -8.24 10.01 -8.48
CA GLY A 165 -9.15 10.58 -7.50
C GLY A 165 -8.86 10.20 -6.05
N GLY A 166 -7.81 9.44 -5.78
CA GLY A 166 -7.26 9.24 -4.44
C GLY A 166 -6.40 10.43 -4.00
N GLN A 167 -5.95 10.40 -2.76
CA GLN A 167 -4.93 11.30 -2.22
C GLN A 167 -3.87 10.48 -1.49
N VAL A 168 -2.59 10.82 -1.68
CA VAL A 168 -1.48 10.12 -1.04
C VAL A 168 -0.59 11.11 -0.32
N PHE A 169 -0.33 10.86 0.97
CA PHE A 169 0.69 11.52 1.76
C PHE A 169 1.80 10.53 2.09
N ILE A 170 3.03 10.90 1.81
CA ILE A 170 4.19 10.06 2.03
C ILE A 170 5.17 10.82 2.91
N SER A 171 5.61 10.21 4.02
CA SER A 171 6.79 10.66 4.74
C SER A 171 8.00 9.87 4.25
N THR A 172 9.11 10.56 3.98
CA THR A 172 10.34 9.93 3.48
C THR A 172 11.57 10.65 3.97
N HIS A 173 12.65 9.90 4.17
CA HIS A 173 14.01 10.39 4.36
C HIS A 173 14.94 10.01 3.19
N SER A 174 14.40 9.36 2.14
CA SER A 174 15.19 8.89 1.00
C SER A 174 15.44 9.98 -0.04
N PRO A 175 16.69 10.35 -0.32
CA PRO A 175 17.01 11.23 -1.43
C PRO A 175 16.57 10.64 -2.79
N ASP A 176 16.64 9.31 -2.95
CA ASP A 176 16.25 8.65 -4.19
C ASP A 176 14.75 8.80 -4.45
N PHE A 177 13.92 8.66 -3.41
CA PHE A 177 12.48 8.89 -3.54
C PHE A 177 12.17 10.37 -3.84
N VAL A 178 12.84 11.31 -3.13
CA VAL A 178 12.68 12.75 -3.36
C VAL A 178 13.05 13.14 -4.78
N ASN A 179 14.12 12.57 -5.35
CA ASN A 179 14.53 12.84 -6.73
C ASN A 179 13.51 12.35 -7.78
N GLY A 180 12.62 11.43 -7.43
CA GLY A 180 11.55 10.91 -8.29
C GLY A 180 10.25 11.71 -8.26
N VAL A 181 10.11 12.73 -7.39
CA VAL A 181 8.90 13.53 -7.25
C VAL A 181 9.08 14.94 -7.82
N GLN A 182 7.97 15.61 -8.14
CA GLN A 182 8.00 16.99 -8.65
C GLN A 182 8.08 17.98 -7.47
N LEU A 183 8.64 19.17 -7.69
CA LEU A 183 8.77 20.18 -6.63
C LEU A 183 7.41 20.59 -6.05
N GLU A 184 6.36 20.56 -6.85
CA GLU A 184 4.99 20.86 -6.44
C GLU A 184 4.39 19.78 -5.51
N GLU A 185 4.94 18.57 -5.54
CA GLU A 185 4.53 17.44 -4.70
C GLU A 185 5.32 17.39 -3.38
N LEU A 186 6.41 18.14 -3.27
CA LEU A 186 7.36 18.07 -2.17
C LEU A 186 7.10 19.15 -1.12
N PHE A 187 7.13 18.73 0.15
CA PHE A 187 7.00 19.61 1.31
C PHE A 187 8.12 19.33 2.31
N TRP A 188 8.77 20.39 2.80
CA TRP A 188 9.76 20.31 3.86
C TRP A 188 9.10 20.45 5.23
N LEU A 189 9.42 19.54 6.14
CA LEU A 189 9.08 19.68 7.54
C LEU A 189 10.33 20.15 8.31
N CYS A 190 10.38 21.42 8.67
CA CYS A 190 11.50 22.02 9.37
C CYS A 190 11.14 22.39 10.80
N GLN A 191 12.05 22.20 11.74
CA GLN A 191 11.90 22.71 13.10
C GLN A 191 12.40 24.15 13.18
N ARG A 192 11.58 25.05 13.74
CA ARG A 192 11.98 26.44 14.05
C ARG A 192 12.74 26.51 15.37
N ASN A 193 13.48 27.60 15.57
CA ASN A 193 14.21 27.85 16.81
C ASN A 193 13.34 27.94 18.08
N ASN A 194 12.03 28.16 17.91
CA ASN A 194 11.04 28.19 18.99
C ASN A 194 10.42 26.80 19.30
N GLY A 195 10.93 25.73 18.71
CA GLY A 195 10.46 24.36 18.92
C GLY A 195 9.24 23.96 18.09
N PHE A 196 8.61 24.88 17.35
CA PHE A 196 7.49 24.56 16.48
C PHE A 196 7.95 24.11 15.10
N SER A 197 7.22 23.17 14.49
CA SER A 197 7.45 22.75 13.11
C SER A 197 6.86 23.77 12.12
N LYS A 198 7.52 23.89 10.96
CA LYS A 198 7.05 24.64 9.80
C LYS A 198 7.00 23.69 8.62
N VAL A 199 5.90 23.72 7.88
CA VAL A 199 5.75 23.04 6.59
C VAL A 199 5.94 24.11 5.50
N VAL A 200 6.79 23.82 4.53
CA VAL A 200 7.05 24.69 3.37
C VAL A 200 6.98 23.85 2.12
N ARG A 201 6.26 24.31 1.11
CA ARG A 201 6.25 23.66 -0.20
C ARG A 201 7.54 23.97 -0.94
N ALA A 202 8.17 22.98 -1.55
CA ALA A 202 9.46 23.18 -2.20
C ALA A 202 9.40 24.14 -3.40
N SER A 203 8.28 24.17 -4.12
CA SER A 203 8.07 25.13 -5.21
C SER A 203 7.94 26.59 -4.77
N ASP A 204 7.65 26.83 -3.48
CA ASP A 204 7.45 28.19 -2.93
C ASP A 204 8.72 28.74 -2.26
N ASP A 205 9.77 27.93 -2.16
CA ASP A 205 11.06 28.28 -1.55
C ASP A 205 12.14 28.29 -2.64
N PRO A 206 12.53 29.46 -3.18
CA PRO A 206 13.43 29.59 -4.31
C PRO A 206 14.90 29.25 -3.98
#